data_678503fda359f53f2ce9c654dd5c272f
#
_entry.id   678503fda359f53f2ce9c654dd5c272f
#
_cell.length_a   1.000
_cell.length_b   1.000
_cell.length_c   1.000
_cell.angle_alpha   90.00
_cell.angle_beta   90.00
_cell.angle_gamma   90.00
#
_symmetry.space_group_name_H-M   'P 1'
#
loop_
_entity.id
_entity.type
_entity.pdbx_description
1 polymer ?
#
loop_
_entity_poly.entity_id
_entity_poly.type
_entity_poly.pdbx_seq_one_letter_code
_entity_poly.pdbx_strand_id
1 'polypeptide(L)'
;MRPAIAAMFLLGAAVMLATTNVDAGTISLSWDPTTGASGYRVYYGTASGQYTSSVTSTSTSVMLTGLQDCTTYFVAVKAYNSAGESPDFSSEMSGWARPTVASASPNTAMQGDQIVIDITGTNFQPGAIVDFQNPQIATSSISVLSCTHIQLLATVEPRAKKVRPAKVGSMDVLVANPDDVFGQKPQLFQVVMNPARFDVNQTDDVTRNRVDGKDTVYLSRQFGRNESDPNYDPDDDFDGDGWVDGHDLAYIASNLGKCWSSSSKTWTLAACPVNLR
;
A
#
# COMPACT_ATOMS: atom_id res chain seq x y z
N MET A 1 -37.83 43.63 -6.69
CA MET A 1 -37.48 42.70 -5.60
C MET A 1 -36.45 41.72 -6.15
N ARG A 2 -35.23 41.84 -5.72
CA ARG A 2 -34.15 40.85 -6.11
C ARG A 2 -34.30 39.64 -5.21
N PRO A 3 -34.39 38.41 -5.74
CA PRO A 3 -34.35 37.25 -4.86
C PRO A 3 -32.95 37.12 -4.24
N ALA A 4 -32.90 37.14 -2.93
CA ALA A 4 -31.69 36.83 -2.18
C ALA A 4 -31.39 35.35 -2.44
N ILE A 5 -30.24 35.07 -3.06
CA ILE A 5 -29.71 33.73 -3.17
C ILE A 5 -29.13 33.39 -1.81
N ALA A 6 -29.93 32.76 -0.95
CA ALA A 6 -29.42 32.16 0.27
C ALA A 6 -28.81 30.80 -0.13
N ALA A 7 -27.51 30.78 -0.31
CA ALA A 7 -26.77 29.57 -0.59
C ALA A 7 -26.31 28.96 0.75
N MET A 8 -26.98 27.91 1.18
CA MET A 8 -26.51 27.07 2.26
C MET A 8 -25.73 25.92 1.63
N PHE A 9 -24.41 25.97 1.73
CA PHE A 9 -23.52 24.94 1.20
C PHE A 9 -23.14 23.96 2.32
N LEU A 10 -23.45 22.68 2.14
CA LEU A 10 -22.74 21.60 2.83
C LEU A 10 -21.67 21.09 1.87
N LEU A 11 -20.39 21.31 2.19
CA LEU A 11 -19.29 20.67 1.48
C LEU A 11 -19.12 19.26 2.05
N GLY A 12 -19.68 18.26 1.37
CA GLY A 12 -19.40 16.87 1.66
C GLY A 12 -18.20 16.42 0.83
N ALA A 13 -17.13 15.95 1.46
CA ALA A 13 -16.05 15.28 0.75
C ALA A 13 -16.53 13.89 0.32
N ALA A 14 -16.99 13.74 -0.91
CA ALA A 14 -17.25 12.44 -1.51
C ALA A 14 -15.96 11.91 -2.13
N VAL A 15 -15.39 10.85 -1.54
CA VAL A 15 -14.27 10.11 -2.13
C VAL A 15 -14.79 9.32 -3.33
N MET A 16 -14.52 9.78 -4.55
CA MET A 16 -14.66 8.96 -5.74
C MET A 16 -13.33 8.34 -6.10
N LEU A 17 -13.28 7.00 -6.10
CA LEU A 17 -12.18 6.19 -6.61
C LEU A 17 -12.06 6.37 -8.13
N ALA A 18 -11.13 7.19 -8.56
CA ALA A 18 -10.67 7.21 -9.94
C ALA A 18 -9.22 6.71 -9.97
N THR A 19 -9.03 5.51 -10.53
CA THR A 19 -7.72 4.94 -10.82
C THR A 19 -7.13 5.64 -12.04
N THR A 20 -6.37 6.70 -11.84
CA THR A 20 -5.50 7.30 -12.87
C THR A 20 -4.23 7.80 -12.18
N ASN A 21 -3.10 7.74 -12.89
CA ASN A 21 -1.83 8.30 -12.46
C ASN A 21 -2.06 9.71 -11.89
N VAL A 22 -1.85 9.85 -10.58
CA VAL A 22 -2.21 11.09 -9.88
C VAL A 22 -0.93 11.87 -9.67
N ASP A 23 -0.87 13.03 -10.31
CA ASP A 23 0.23 13.96 -10.17
C ASP A 23 0.33 14.45 -8.71
N ALA A 24 1.56 14.58 -8.23
CA ALA A 24 1.87 15.23 -6.96
C ALA A 24 1.26 16.65 -6.94
N GLY A 25 0.93 17.13 -5.75
CA GLY A 25 0.40 18.49 -5.60
C GLY A 25 -1.03 18.66 -6.12
N THR A 26 -1.91 17.68 -5.92
CA THR A 26 -3.32 17.80 -6.31
C THR A 26 -4.28 17.66 -5.14
N ILE A 27 -5.39 18.42 -5.19
CA ILE A 27 -6.56 18.28 -4.28
C ILE A 27 -7.81 18.15 -5.15
N SER A 28 -8.60 17.10 -4.92
CA SER A 28 -9.93 16.94 -5.55
C SER A 28 -11.00 17.50 -4.62
N LEU A 29 -11.87 18.32 -5.16
CA LEU A 29 -12.94 19.01 -4.45
C LEU A 29 -14.29 18.69 -5.09
N SER A 30 -15.33 18.56 -4.26
CA SER A 30 -16.73 18.48 -4.71
C SER A 30 -17.64 19.23 -3.76
N TRP A 31 -18.77 19.72 -4.25
CA TRP A 31 -19.74 20.49 -3.48
C TRP A 31 -21.16 20.29 -4.03
N ASP A 32 -22.16 20.63 -3.22
CA ASP A 32 -23.55 20.53 -3.64
C ASP A 32 -23.92 21.65 -4.62
N PRO A 33 -24.81 21.37 -5.61
CA PRO A 33 -25.24 22.36 -6.59
C PRO A 33 -26.08 23.46 -5.95
N THR A 34 -25.89 24.69 -6.43
CA THR A 34 -26.69 25.86 -6.03
C THR A 34 -27.70 26.19 -7.11
N THR A 35 -28.98 26.35 -6.72
CA THR A 35 -30.04 26.73 -7.63
C THR A 35 -29.77 28.08 -8.29
N GLY A 36 -29.84 28.13 -9.63
CA GLY A 36 -29.59 29.36 -10.39
C GLY A 36 -28.15 29.70 -10.65
N ALA A 37 -27.21 28.83 -10.24
CA ALA A 37 -25.80 28.97 -10.60
C ALA A 37 -25.55 28.57 -12.06
N SER A 38 -24.74 29.34 -12.76
CA SER A 38 -24.20 29.02 -14.09
C SER A 38 -22.82 28.37 -13.98
N GLY A 39 -22.18 28.50 -12.84
CA GLY A 39 -20.88 27.91 -12.52
C GLY A 39 -20.40 28.32 -11.11
N TYR A 40 -19.18 27.96 -10.83
CA TYR A 40 -18.56 28.13 -9.51
C TYR A 40 -17.15 28.68 -9.68
N ARG A 41 -16.73 29.49 -8.71
CA ARG A 41 -15.33 29.89 -8.57
C ARG A 41 -14.83 29.37 -7.23
N VAL A 42 -13.79 28.54 -7.29
CA VAL A 42 -13.11 27.95 -6.14
C VAL A 42 -11.93 28.85 -5.81
N TYR A 43 -11.93 29.38 -4.62
CA TYR A 43 -10.87 30.23 -4.09
C TYR A 43 -10.01 29.42 -3.14
N TYR A 44 -8.69 29.58 -3.20
CA TYR A 44 -7.79 28.84 -2.33
C TYR A 44 -6.52 29.64 -1.98
N GLY A 45 -5.92 29.27 -0.86
CA GLY A 45 -4.70 29.90 -0.34
C GLY A 45 -4.11 29.06 0.79
N THR A 46 -2.98 29.52 1.34
CA THR A 46 -2.24 28.80 2.41
C THR A 46 -2.52 29.35 3.81
N ALA A 47 -3.45 30.28 3.96
CA ALA A 47 -3.89 30.79 5.25
C ALA A 47 -5.42 30.94 5.26
N SER A 48 -6.04 30.64 6.40
CA SER A 48 -7.49 30.72 6.59
C SER A 48 -8.02 32.12 6.26
N GLY A 49 -9.08 32.17 5.44
CA GLY A 49 -9.72 33.42 4.99
C GLY A 49 -8.88 34.26 4.01
N GLN A 50 -7.68 33.79 3.64
CA GLN A 50 -6.79 34.50 2.71
C GLN A 50 -6.57 33.69 1.43
N TYR A 51 -7.41 33.93 0.44
CA TYR A 51 -7.36 33.24 -0.83
C TYR A 51 -6.58 34.03 -1.85
N THR A 52 -5.41 33.51 -2.23
CA THR A 52 -4.50 34.16 -3.19
C THR A 52 -4.68 33.68 -4.61
N SER A 53 -5.45 32.60 -4.80
CA SER A 53 -5.67 31.96 -6.09
C SER A 53 -7.13 31.56 -6.27
N SER A 54 -7.55 31.40 -7.53
CA SER A 54 -8.88 30.88 -7.84
C SER A 54 -8.90 30.13 -9.16
N VAL A 55 -9.85 29.19 -9.28
CA VAL A 55 -10.18 28.46 -10.50
C VAL A 55 -11.69 28.42 -10.71
N THR A 56 -12.15 28.42 -11.96
CA THR A 56 -13.57 28.33 -12.29
C THR A 56 -13.94 26.92 -12.73
N SER A 57 -15.15 26.48 -12.41
CA SER A 57 -15.75 25.23 -12.86
C SER A 57 -17.22 25.46 -13.24
N THR A 58 -17.68 24.78 -14.29
CA THR A 58 -19.11 24.71 -14.63
C THR A 58 -19.79 23.47 -14.01
N SER A 59 -19.01 22.58 -13.41
CA SER A 59 -19.48 21.43 -12.65
C SER A 59 -19.33 21.67 -11.15
N THR A 60 -19.90 20.78 -10.34
CA THR A 60 -19.83 20.80 -8.88
C THR A 60 -18.58 20.08 -8.34
N SER A 61 -17.55 19.99 -9.15
CA SER A 61 -16.25 19.42 -8.76
C SER A 61 -15.12 20.09 -9.53
N VAL A 62 -13.93 20.07 -8.95
CA VAL A 62 -12.70 20.53 -9.60
C VAL A 62 -11.51 19.83 -8.98
N MET A 63 -10.45 19.65 -9.75
CA MET A 63 -9.15 19.24 -9.27
C MET A 63 -8.20 20.45 -9.29
N LEU A 64 -7.73 20.85 -8.12
CA LEU A 64 -6.63 21.80 -8.00
C LEU A 64 -5.31 21.06 -8.30
N THR A 65 -4.45 21.67 -9.09
CA THR A 65 -3.16 21.10 -9.51
C THR A 65 -2.02 22.08 -9.27
N GLY A 66 -0.78 21.60 -9.26
CA GLY A 66 0.39 22.44 -9.07
C GLY A 66 0.51 23.02 -7.67
N LEU A 67 -0.10 22.36 -6.70
CA LEU A 67 -0.03 22.76 -5.30
C LEU A 67 1.33 22.39 -4.69
N GLN A 68 1.79 23.21 -3.77
CA GLN A 68 3.03 22.95 -3.05
C GLN A 68 2.84 21.77 -2.08
N ASP A 69 3.77 20.84 -2.10
CA ASP A 69 3.78 19.71 -1.18
C ASP A 69 3.97 20.19 0.28
N CYS A 70 3.50 19.35 1.21
CA CYS A 70 3.61 19.61 2.65
C CYS A 70 2.96 20.93 3.11
N THR A 71 1.97 21.38 2.38
CA THR A 71 1.32 22.68 2.63
C THR A 71 -0.18 22.46 2.84
N THR A 72 -0.72 23.06 3.90
CA THR A 72 -2.17 23.14 4.13
C THR A 72 -2.77 24.19 3.23
N TYR A 73 -3.80 23.82 2.48
CA TYR A 73 -4.60 24.73 1.68
C TYR A 73 -5.97 24.93 2.32
N PHE A 74 -6.43 26.15 2.31
CA PHE A 74 -7.76 26.58 2.72
C PHE A 74 -8.55 26.91 1.48
N VAL A 75 -9.78 26.39 1.37
CA VAL A 75 -10.60 26.45 0.16
C VAL A 75 -12.01 26.88 0.51
N ALA A 76 -12.57 27.79 -0.31
CA ALA A 76 -13.97 28.17 -0.25
C ALA A 76 -14.51 28.41 -1.67
N VAL A 77 -15.81 28.27 -1.87
CA VAL A 77 -16.46 28.32 -3.17
C VAL A 77 -17.50 29.44 -3.21
N LYS A 78 -17.57 30.13 -4.33
CA LYS A 78 -18.70 31.02 -4.70
C LYS A 78 -19.40 30.50 -5.91
N ALA A 79 -20.73 30.56 -5.92
CA ALA A 79 -21.51 30.35 -7.14
C ALA A 79 -21.58 31.66 -7.93
N TYR A 80 -21.65 31.57 -9.26
CA TYR A 80 -21.88 32.74 -10.11
C TYR A 80 -22.94 32.47 -11.16
N ASN A 81 -23.57 33.55 -11.64
CA ASN A 81 -24.46 33.58 -12.79
C ASN A 81 -24.34 34.93 -13.52
N SER A 82 -25.25 35.24 -14.44
CA SER A 82 -25.23 36.51 -15.19
C SER A 82 -25.38 37.78 -14.32
N ALA A 83 -25.85 37.65 -13.08
CA ALA A 83 -25.96 38.76 -12.12
C ALA A 83 -24.68 38.97 -11.29
N GLY A 84 -23.73 38.08 -11.35
CA GLY A 84 -22.47 38.10 -10.60
C GLY A 84 -22.24 36.90 -9.70
N GLU A 85 -21.28 37.03 -8.78
CA GLU A 85 -20.99 36.00 -7.77
C GLU A 85 -21.89 36.12 -6.54
N SER A 86 -22.07 35.01 -5.82
CA SER A 86 -22.72 35.00 -4.53
C SER A 86 -22.01 35.96 -3.57
N PRO A 87 -22.74 36.69 -2.69
CA PRO A 87 -22.11 37.64 -1.75
C PRO A 87 -21.19 36.93 -0.78
N ASP A 88 -21.57 35.75 -0.30
CA ASP A 88 -20.86 34.98 0.71
C ASP A 88 -20.11 33.80 0.08
N PHE A 89 -19.04 33.39 0.72
CA PHE A 89 -18.35 32.14 0.46
C PHE A 89 -19.14 30.95 1.07
N SER A 90 -18.87 29.75 0.58
CA SER A 90 -19.20 28.51 1.30
C SER A 90 -18.46 28.48 2.66
N SER A 91 -18.79 27.49 3.48
CA SER A 91 -17.90 27.14 4.60
C SER A 91 -16.50 26.82 4.06
N GLU A 92 -15.48 27.30 4.78
CA GLU A 92 -14.09 27.04 4.47
C GLU A 92 -13.74 25.58 4.82
N MET A 93 -13.03 24.92 3.94
CA MET A 93 -12.42 23.60 4.16
C MET A 93 -10.92 23.73 4.09
N SER A 94 -10.21 22.87 4.80
CA SER A 94 -8.75 22.78 4.69
C SER A 94 -8.32 21.35 4.40
N GLY A 95 -7.22 21.21 3.68
CA GLY A 95 -6.67 19.92 3.33
C GLY A 95 -5.25 20.04 2.79
N TRP A 96 -4.63 18.89 2.61
CA TRP A 96 -3.31 18.76 2.00
C TRP A 96 -3.46 18.19 0.59
N ALA A 97 -2.46 18.44 -0.22
CA ALA A 97 -2.34 17.72 -1.48
C ALA A 97 -2.22 16.20 -1.23
N ARG A 98 -2.63 15.43 -2.21
CA ARG A 98 -2.61 13.97 -2.18
C ARG A 98 -1.22 13.45 -1.82
N PRO A 99 -1.10 12.41 -0.97
CA PRO A 99 0.20 11.82 -0.68
C PRO A 99 0.74 11.10 -1.93
N THR A 100 2.08 11.11 -2.07
CA THR A 100 2.77 10.29 -3.07
C THR A 100 3.75 9.37 -2.39
N VAL A 101 3.99 8.21 -2.97
CA VAL A 101 5.00 7.26 -2.51
C VAL A 101 6.14 7.22 -3.53
N ALA A 102 7.36 7.49 -3.10
CA ALA A 102 8.54 7.53 -3.95
C ALA A 102 9.41 6.30 -3.81
N SER A 103 9.77 5.91 -2.57
CA SER A 103 10.64 4.77 -2.32
C SER A 103 10.33 4.08 -0.99
N ALA A 104 10.79 2.83 -0.87
CA ALA A 104 10.87 2.06 0.35
C ALA A 104 12.31 1.58 0.57
N SER A 105 12.80 1.58 1.81
CA SER A 105 14.14 1.11 2.13
C SER A 105 14.16 0.41 3.50
N PRO A 106 14.52 -0.88 3.57
CA PRO A 106 14.74 -1.77 2.43
C PRO A 106 13.46 -1.97 1.60
N ASN A 107 13.61 -2.23 0.30
CA ASN A 107 12.49 -2.51 -0.61
C ASN A 107 12.30 -4.00 -0.89
N THR A 108 12.95 -4.86 -0.11
CA THR A 108 12.89 -6.32 -0.23
C THR A 108 12.92 -6.92 1.16
N ALA A 109 12.05 -7.91 1.38
CA ALA A 109 12.06 -8.74 2.58
C ALA A 109 11.80 -10.21 2.23
N MET A 110 12.27 -11.09 3.09
CA MET A 110 12.05 -12.51 2.99
C MET A 110 10.81 -12.90 3.82
N GLN A 111 10.09 -13.93 3.39
CA GLN A 111 9.05 -14.54 4.22
C GLN A 111 9.64 -14.92 5.60
N GLY A 112 9.02 -14.43 6.67
CA GLY A 112 9.48 -14.59 8.05
C GLY A 112 10.31 -13.44 8.59
N ASP A 113 10.63 -12.45 7.75
CA ASP A 113 11.35 -11.28 8.24
C ASP A 113 10.45 -10.35 9.04
N GLN A 114 11.06 -9.77 10.08
CA GLN A 114 10.54 -8.60 10.76
C GLN A 114 11.55 -7.48 10.58
N ILE A 115 11.18 -6.46 9.83
CA ILE A 115 12.10 -5.41 9.39
C ILE A 115 11.52 -4.02 9.58
N VAL A 116 12.39 -3.07 9.87
CA VAL A 116 12.03 -1.65 9.83
C VAL A 116 12.18 -1.15 8.40
N ILE A 117 11.15 -0.49 7.91
CA ILE A 117 11.11 0.07 6.55
C ILE A 117 10.92 1.58 6.65
N ASP A 118 11.72 2.32 5.92
CA ASP A 118 11.58 3.75 5.69
C ASP A 118 10.87 3.96 4.34
N ILE A 119 9.74 4.67 4.37
CA ILE A 119 8.98 5.07 3.17
C ILE A 119 9.23 6.55 2.94
N THR A 120 9.65 6.92 1.74
CA THR A 120 9.78 8.32 1.33
C THR A 120 8.71 8.69 0.30
N GLY A 121 8.33 9.97 0.29
CA GLY A 121 7.31 10.49 -0.59
C GLY A 121 6.98 11.94 -0.28
N THR A 122 5.73 12.35 -0.45
CA THR A 122 5.25 13.69 -0.10
C THR A 122 3.85 13.65 0.52
N ASN A 123 3.50 14.69 1.26
CA ASN A 123 2.17 14.94 1.83
C ASN A 123 1.70 13.88 2.84
N PHE A 124 2.62 13.23 3.53
CA PHE A 124 2.29 12.32 4.62
C PHE A 124 1.82 13.11 5.85
N GLN A 125 0.66 12.75 6.38
CA GLN A 125 0.09 13.38 7.57
C GLN A 125 0.25 12.50 8.80
N PRO A 126 0.36 13.08 10.01
CA PRO A 126 0.32 12.31 11.25
C PRO A 126 -0.92 11.42 11.30
N GLY A 127 -0.73 10.14 11.61
CA GLY A 127 -1.79 9.13 11.59
C GLY A 127 -1.98 8.43 10.24
N ALA A 128 -1.15 8.71 9.23
CA ALA A 128 -1.16 7.95 7.98
C ALA A 128 -0.87 6.46 8.22
N ILE A 129 -1.50 5.62 7.43
CA ILE A 129 -1.30 4.17 7.42
C ILE A 129 -0.57 3.74 6.15
N VAL A 130 0.13 2.62 6.22
CA VAL A 130 0.85 2.02 5.10
C VAL A 130 0.34 0.60 4.86
N ASP A 131 0.02 0.27 3.62
CA ASP A 131 -0.45 -1.05 3.19
C ASP A 131 0.40 -1.53 2.00
N PHE A 132 0.92 -2.75 2.09
CA PHE A 132 1.69 -3.40 1.02
C PHE A 132 0.83 -4.18 0.02
N GLN A 133 -0.49 -4.07 0.09
CA GLN A 133 -1.46 -4.79 -0.74
C GLN A 133 -1.26 -6.32 -0.69
N ASN A 134 -0.78 -6.79 0.45
CA ASN A 134 -0.57 -8.19 0.77
C ASN A 134 -1.01 -8.44 2.22
N PRO A 135 -2.13 -9.15 2.43
CA PRO A 135 -2.70 -9.33 3.77
C PRO A 135 -1.80 -10.12 4.75
N GLN A 136 -0.76 -10.77 4.23
CA GLN A 136 0.25 -11.47 5.03
C GLN A 136 1.47 -10.60 5.36
N ILE A 137 1.43 -9.30 5.08
CA ILE A 137 2.40 -8.32 5.56
C ILE A 137 1.71 -7.42 6.58
N ALA A 138 1.94 -7.69 7.85
CA ALA A 138 1.42 -6.86 8.92
C ALA A 138 2.32 -5.64 9.14
N THR A 139 1.71 -4.46 9.22
CA THR A 139 2.40 -3.21 9.53
C THR A 139 2.10 -2.79 10.97
N SER A 140 3.12 -2.32 11.68
CA SER A 140 3.01 -1.84 13.05
C SER A 140 4.02 -0.75 13.34
N SER A 141 3.88 -0.07 14.49
CA SER A 141 4.80 1.01 14.91
C SER A 141 4.99 2.08 13.83
N ILE A 142 3.92 2.43 13.12
CA ILE A 142 3.97 3.43 12.05
C ILE A 142 4.20 4.81 12.68
N SER A 143 5.28 5.46 12.26
CA SER A 143 5.66 6.81 12.70
C SER A 143 5.86 7.71 11.50
N VAL A 144 5.04 8.74 11.37
CA VAL A 144 5.25 9.80 10.38
C VAL A 144 6.29 10.77 10.95
N LEU A 145 7.52 10.66 10.48
CA LEU A 145 8.66 11.46 10.96
C LEU A 145 8.65 12.87 10.37
N SER A 146 8.14 13.00 9.16
CA SER A 146 7.90 14.27 8.47
C SER A 146 6.84 14.08 7.38
N CYS A 147 6.43 15.16 6.75
CA CYS A 147 5.52 15.08 5.59
C CYS A 147 6.11 14.34 4.36
N THR A 148 7.39 13.94 4.43
CA THR A 148 8.07 13.21 3.36
C THR A 148 8.65 11.87 3.81
N HIS A 149 8.49 11.50 5.08
CA HIS A 149 9.15 10.33 5.64
C HIS A 149 8.27 9.61 6.66
N ILE A 150 8.00 8.34 6.42
CA ILE A 150 7.36 7.41 7.34
C ILE A 150 8.33 6.28 7.65
N GLN A 151 8.41 5.90 8.93
CA GLN A 151 9.08 4.68 9.37
C GLN A 151 8.06 3.71 9.97
N LEU A 152 8.19 2.44 9.68
CA LEU A 152 7.31 1.40 10.19
C LEU A 152 8.05 0.09 10.44
N LEU A 153 7.43 -0.77 11.25
CA LEU A 153 7.84 -2.16 11.40
C LEU A 153 6.91 -3.03 10.53
N ALA A 154 7.49 -3.76 9.58
CA ALA A 154 6.78 -4.74 8.78
C ALA A 154 7.12 -6.15 9.26
N THR A 155 6.08 -6.97 9.44
CA THR A 155 6.21 -8.41 9.70
C THR A 155 5.69 -9.13 8.48
N VAL A 156 6.58 -9.78 7.75
CA VAL A 156 6.23 -10.62 6.59
C VAL A 156 5.94 -12.01 7.13
N GLU A 157 4.68 -12.45 7.03
CA GLU A 157 4.25 -13.70 7.66
C GLU A 157 5.19 -14.86 7.31
N PRO A 158 5.75 -15.52 8.33
CA PRO A 158 6.58 -16.68 8.15
C PRO A 158 5.72 -17.89 7.81
N ARG A 159 6.38 -18.96 7.41
CA ARG A 159 5.78 -20.27 7.50
C ARG A 159 5.40 -20.56 8.96
N ALA A 160 4.12 -20.54 9.26
CA ALA A 160 3.59 -21.12 10.49
C ALA A 160 2.59 -22.21 10.12
N LYS A 161 2.59 -23.31 10.88
CA LYS A 161 1.70 -24.44 10.63
C LYS A 161 0.25 -23.95 10.52
N LYS A 162 -0.35 -24.11 9.32
CA LYS A 162 -1.70 -23.63 8.97
C LYS A 162 -1.86 -22.10 8.81
N VAL A 163 -0.79 -21.36 8.62
CA VAL A 163 -0.85 -19.94 8.29
C VAL A 163 -0.26 -19.75 6.89
N ARG A 164 -1.04 -19.14 6.01
CA ARG A 164 -0.60 -18.82 4.65
C ARG A 164 0.61 -17.90 4.71
N PRO A 165 1.70 -18.21 4.01
CA PRO A 165 2.85 -17.31 3.94
C PRO A 165 2.52 -16.05 3.13
N ALA A 166 3.32 -15.01 3.30
CA ALA A 166 3.22 -13.83 2.45
C ALA A 166 3.51 -14.21 0.99
N LYS A 167 2.61 -13.77 0.09
CA LYS A 167 2.76 -13.99 -1.35
C LYS A 167 4.11 -13.43 -1.83
N VAL A 168 4.83 -14.23 -2.59
CA VAL A 168 6.11 -13.87 -3.21
C VAL A 168 5.89 -12.99 -4.43
N GLY A 169 6.78 -12.06 -4.66
CA GLY A 169 6.75 -11.17 -5.82
C GLY A 169 6.73 -9.70 -5.45
N SER A 170 6.49 -8.86 -6.45
CA SER A 170 6.40 -7.43 -6.28
C SER A 170 5.05 -7.00 -5.74
N MET A 171 5.07 -6.12 -4.75
CA MET A 171 3.90 -5.57 -4.07
C MET A 171 3.82 -4.08 -4.30
N ASP A 172 2.60 -3.60 -4.44
CA ASP A 172 2.32 -2.16 -4.43
C ASP A 172 2.40 -1.65 -3.00
N VAL A 173 2.85 -0.43 -2.82
CA VAL A 173 2.85 0.25 -1.52
C VAL A 173 1.89 1.41 -1.57
N LEU A 174 0.91 1.39 -0.69
CA LEU A 174 -0.10 2.42 -0.51
C LEU A 174 0.13 3.14 0.81
N VAL A 175 0.02 4.47 0.78
CA VAL A 175 -0.02 5.31 1.98
C VAL A 175 -1.34 6.07 1.97
N ALA A 176 -2.16 5.89 3.01
CA ALA A 176 -3.41 6.62 3.19
C ALA A 176 -3.31 7.58 4.38
N ASN A 177 -3.64 8.84 4.15
CA ASN A 177 -3.76 9.85 5.19
C ASN A 177 -5.07 9.67 5.99
N PRO A 178 -5.23 10.31 7.16
CA PRO A 178 -6.45 10.20 7.98
C PRO A 178 -7.73 10.74 7.33
N ASP A 179 -7.62 11.48 6.26
CA ASP A 179 -8.73 12.00 5.43
C ASP A 179 -9.16 11.02 4.31
N ASP A 180 -8.69 9.76 4.38
CA ASP A 180 -8.90 8.71 3.38
C ASP A 180 -8.32 9.01 1.99
N VAL A 181 -7.54 10.08 1.87
CA VAL A 181 -6.80 10.37 0.64
C VAL A 181 -5.52 9.54 0.62
N PHE A 182 -5.30 8.79 -0.44
CA PHE A 182 -4.16 7.89 -0.54
C PHE A 182 -3.31 8.11 -1.78
N GLY A 183 -2.03 7.77 -1.68
CA GLY A 183 -1.10 7.61 -2.79
C GLY A 183 -0.58 6.18 -2.85
N GLN A 184 -0.26 5.72 -4.05
CA GLN A 184 0.22 4.36 -4.28
C GLN A 184 1.40 4.36 -5.23
N LYS A 185 2.36 3.48 -4.98
CA LYS A 185 3.47 3.18 -5.90
C LYS A 185 3.43 1.71 -6.27
N PRO A 186 3.16 1.37 -7.53
CA PRO A 186 3.15 0.00 -7.99
C PRO A 186 4.53 -0.64 -7.90
N GLN A 187 4.57 -1.93 -7.55
CA GLN A 187 5.75 -2.79 -7.57
C GLN A 187 6.96 -2.25 -6.79
N LEU A 188 6.70 -1.49 -5.72
CA LEU A 188 7.75 -0.83 -4.96
C LEU A 188 8.46 -1.75 -3.97
N PHE A 189 7.76 -2.75 -3.44
CA PHE A 189 8.29 -3.67 -2.43
C PHE A 189 8.28 -5.09 -2.96
N GLN A 190 9.31 -5.87 -2.66
CA GLN A 190 9.42 -7.25 -3.09
C GLN A 190 9.48 -8.21 -1.91
N VAL A 191 8.60 -9.19 -1.90
CA VAL A 191 8.71 -10.35 -1.01
C VAL A 191 9.47 -11.43 -1.74
N VAL A 192 10.52 -11.94 -1.11
CA VAL A 192 11.26 -13.09 -1.59
C VAL A 192 10.98 -14.30 -0.71
N MET A 193 11.03 -15.47 -1.32
CA MET A 193 10.80 -16.72 -0.64
C MET A 193 11.87 -16.97 0.41
N ASN A 194 11.45 -17.55 1.54
CA ASN A 194 12.39 -18.05 2.53
C ASN A 194 12.87 -19.44 2.11
N PRO A 195 14.15 -19.58 1.74
CA PRO A 195 14.68 -20.85 1.26
C PRO A 195 14.66 -21.99 2.29
N ALA A 196 14.63 -21.67 3.59
CA ALA A 196 14.50 -22.69 4.63
C ALA A 196 13.18 -23.47 4.55
N ARG A 197 12.19 -22.98 3.78
CA ARG A 197 10.91 -23.65 3.56
C ARG A 197 10.99 -24.89 2.66
N PHE A 198 12.03 -25.00 1.83
CA PHE A 198 12.14 -26.13 0.90
C PHE A 198 12.49 -27.47 1.57
N ASP A 199 12.96 -27.43 2.81
CA ASP A 199 13.11 -28.62 3.64
C ASP A 199 11.79 -28.88 4.39
N VAL A 200 10.82 -29.47 3.71
CA VAL A 200 9.47 -29.72 4.25
C VAL A 200 9.40 -30.93 5.16
N ASN A 201 10.38 -31.83 5.08
CA ASN A 201 10.33 -33.08 5.82
C ASN A 201 10.88 -33.00 7.26
N GLN A 202 11.41 -31.89 7.69
CA GLN A 202 11.97 -31.52 9.03
C GLN A 202 12.07 -32.62 10.13
N THR A 203 11.71 -33.86 9.78
CA THR A 203 11.65 -35.01 10.68
C THR A 203 13.00 -35.73 10.82
N ASP A 204 13.93 -35.45 9.92
CA ASP A 204 15.25 -36.06 9.93
C ASP A 204 16.28 -35.17 10.57
N ASP A 205 16.73 -35.53 11.76
CA ASP A 205 17.80 -34.84 12.51
C ASP A 205 19.12 -34.70 11.72
N VAL A 206 19.32 -35.50 10.66
CA VAL A 206 20.58 -35.61 9.91
C VAL A 206 20.61 -34.72 8.68
N THR A 207 19.43 -34.33 8.13
CA THR A 207 19.32 -33.59 6.88
C THR A 207 18.63 -32.24 7.00
N ARG A 208 18.52 -31.71 8.21
CA ARG A 208 17.96 -30.37 8.44
C ARG A 208 18.61 -29.33 7.53
N ASN A 209 17.77 -28.54 6.87
CA ASN A 209 18.17 -27.52 5.90
C ASN A 209 18.74 -28.07 4.58
N ARG A 210 18.47 -29.31 4.23
CA ARG A 210 18.81 -29.87 2.93
C ARG A 210 17.57 -30.21 2.14
N VAL A 211 17.50 -29.71 0.91
CA VAL A 211 16.46 -30.11 -0.04
C VAL A 211 16.83 -31.43 -0.69
N ASP A 212 16.05 -32.47 -0.48
CA ASP A 212 16.28 -33.79 -1.05
C ASP A 212 15.00 -34.44 -1.66
N GLY A 213 15.08 -35.70 -2.08
CA GLY A 213 13.96 -36.38 -2.71
C GLY A 213 12.77 -36.61 -1.79
N LYS A 214 12.94 -36.52 -0.46
CA LYS A 214 11.83 -36.68 0.48
C LYS A 214 10.94 -35.44 0.45
N ASP A 215 11.52 -34.24 0.29
CA ASP A 215 10.78 -32.99 0.18
C ASP A 215 9.86 -33.02 -1.04
N THR A 216 10.35 -33.57 -2.16
CA THR A 216 9.53 -33.78 -3.36
C THR A 216 8.35 -34.74 -3.10
N VAL A 217 8.57 -35.79 -2.29
CA VAL A 217 7.50 -36.71 -1.93
C VAL A 217 6.46 -36.07 -1.02
N TYR A 218 6.88 -35.21 -0.09
CA TYR A 218 5.95 -34.48 0.76
C TYR A 218 5.09 -33.53 -0.08
N LEU A 219 5.71 -32.69 -0.91
CA LEU A 219 4.99 -31.80 -1.81
C LEU A 219 3.98 -32.55 -2.70
N SER A 220 4.38 -33.71 -3.23
CA SER A 220 3.51 -34.49 -4.13
C SER A 220 2.18 -34.91 -3.50
N ARG A 221 2.11 -35.03 -2.19
CA ARG A 221 0.87 -35.38 -1.46
C ARG A 221 -0.11 -34.22 -1.43
N GLN A 222 0.36 -33.02 -1.60
CA GLN A 222 -0.44 -31.79 -1.59
C GLN A 222 -0.71 -31.25 -2.99
N PHE A 223 -0.02 -31.80 -4.00
CA PHE A 223 -0.08 -31.32 -5.38
C PHE A 223 -1.52 -31.25 -5.92
N GLY A 224 -1.88 -30.11 -6.50
CA GLY A 224 -3.22 -29.84 -7.02
C GLY A 224 -4.23 -29.36 -5.98
N ARG A 225 -3.84 -29.21 -4.71
CA ARG A 225 -4.70 -28.64 -3.67
C ARG A 225 -4.61 -27.12 -3.66
N ASN A 226 -5.69 -26.50 -3.22
CA ASN A 226 -5.76 -25.05 -3.04
C ASN A 226 -6.33 -24.71 -1.68
N GLU A 227 -6.34 -23.42 -1.35
CA GLU A 227 -6.79 -22.90 -0.07
C GLU A 227 -8.24 -23.24 0.30
N SER A 228 -9.07 -23.67 -0.65
CA SER A 228 -10.44 -24.15 -0.40
C SER A 228 -10.50 -25.64 -0.02
N ASP A 229 -9.42 -26.39 -0.19
CA ASP A 229 -9.35 -27.81 0.21
C ASP A 229 -9.07 -27.88 1.72
N PRO A 230 -9.90 -28.61 2.51
CA PRO A 230 -9.69 -28.77 3.94
C PRO A 230 -8.38 -29.49 4.32
N ASN A 231 -7.75 -30.16 3.37
CA ASN A 231 -6.46 -30.81 3.56
C ASN A 231 -5.28 -30.05 2.91
N TYR A 232 -5.53 -28.83 2.42
CA TYR A 232 -4.47 -27.95 1.95
C TYR A 232 -3.51 -27.63 3.09
N ASP A 233 -2.22 -27.81 2.83
CA ASP A 233 -1.17 -27.40 3.76
C ASP A 233 -0.45 -26.17 3.16
N PRO A 234 -0.63 -24.99 3.73
CA PRO A 234 0.04 -23.79 3.24
C PRO A 234 1.56 -23.85 3.37
N ASP A 235 2.09 -24.85 4.07
CA ASP A 235 3.51 -25.09 4.18
C ASP A 235 4.13 -25.58 2.86
N ASP A 236 3.33 -26.18 1.99
CA ASP A 236 3.75 -26.69 0.69
C ASP A 236 3.48 -25.68 -0.46
N ASP A 237 2.73 -24.62 -0.19
CA ASP A 237 2.53 -23.47 -1.09
C ASP A 237 3.67 -22.46 -0.85
N PHE A 238 4.74 -22.59 -1.62
CA PHE A 238 5.96 -21.81 -1.37
C PHE A 238 5.86 -20.36 -1.83
N ASP A 239 5.17 -20.10 -2.93
CA ASP A 239 5.03 -18.75 -3.45
C ASP A 239 3.82 -18.01 -2.86
N GLY A 240 2.96 -18.71 -2.12
CA GLY A 240 1.83 -18.12 -1.42
C GLY A 240 0.69 -17.71 -2.34
N ASP A 241 0.58 -18.33 -3.53
CA ASP A 241 -0.46 -17.99 -4.50
C ASP A 241 -1.81 -18.64 -4.18
N GLY A 242 -1.84 -19.58 -3.23
CA GLY A 242 -3.01 -20.30 -2.75
C GLY A 242 -3.20 -21.66 -3.40
N TRP A 243 -2.22 -22.15 -4.16
CA TRP A 243 -2.18 -23.47 -4.78
C TRP A 243 -0.87 -24.17 -4.45
N VAL A 244 -0.90 -25.49 -4.41
CA VAL A 244 0.31 -26.32 -4.43
C VAL A 244 0.43 -26.93 -5.81
N ASP A 245 1.31 -26.39 -6.63
CA ASP A 245 1.39 -26.75 -8.06
C ASP A 245 2.82 -26.87 -8.61
N GLY A 246 2.94 -26.74 -9.93
CA GLY A 246 4.22 -26.86 -10.62
C GLY A 246 5.22 -25.76 -10.29
N HIS A 247 4.77 -24.59 -9.83
CA HIS A 247 5.64 -23.51 -9.39
C HIS A 247 6.35 -23.90 -8.09
N ASP A 248 5.63 -24.49 -7.13
CA ASP A 248 6.20 -24.97 -5.87
C ASP A 248 7.19 -26.12 -6.12
N LEU A 249 6.81 -27.03 -7.00
CA LEU A 249 7.71 -28.12 -7.39
C LEU A 249 9.00 -27.59 -8.05
N ALA A 250 8.91 -26.56 -8.86
CA ALA A 250 10.07 -25.93 -9.49
C ALA A 250 11.05 -25.34 -8.48
N TYR A 251 10.56 -24.82 -7.35
CA TYR A 251 11.42 -24.33 -6.26
C TYR A 251 12.21 -25.47 -5.60
N ILE A 252 11.55 -26.60 -5.29
CA ILE A 252 12.26 -27.78 -4.76
C ILE A 252 13.28 -28.26 -5.79
N ALA A 253 12.87 -28.45 -7.05
CA ALA A 253 13.74 -28.95 -8.11
C ALA A 253 14.99 -28.07 -8.31
N SER A 254 14.84 -26.75 -8.27
CA SER A 254 15.93 -25.79 -8.41
C SER A 254 16.94 -25.81 -7.24
N ASN A 255 16.54 -26.38 -6.11
CA ASN A 255 17.32 -26.40 -4.89
C ASN A 255 17.71 -27.79 -4.40
N LEU A 256 17.37 -28.83 -5.16
CA LEU A 256 17.74 -30.22 -4.84
C LEU A 256 19.24 -30.35 -4.59
N GLY A 257 19.59 -31.00 -3.46
CA GLY A 257 20.95 -31.21 -3.03
C GLY A 257 21.64 -30.04 -2.39
N LYS A 258 21.02 -28.88 -2.37
CA LYS A 258 21.57 -27.68 -1.70
C LYS A 258 21.23 -27.67 -0.22
N CYS A 259 22.09 -27.04 0.54
CA CYS A 259 21.89 -26.78 1.96
C CYS A 259 21.75 -25.26 2.19
N TRP A 260 20.81 -24.88 3.01
CA TRP A 260 20.64 -23.50 3.41
C TRP A 260 21.52 -23.18 4.64
N SER A 261 22.31 -22.12 4.52
CA SER A 261 23.08 -21.56 5.64
C SER A 261 22.35 -20.34 6.21
N SER A 262 21.81 -20.48 7.40
CA SER A 262 21.17 -19.35 8.11
C SER A 262 22.13 -18.23 8.47
N SER A 263 23.44 -18.54 8.66
CA SER A 263 24.46 -17.57 9.01
C SER A 263 24.90 -16.69 7.83
N SER A 264 25.00 -17.29 6.62
CA SER A 264 25.38 -16.54 5.42
C SER A 264 24.19 -16.13 4.55
N LYS A 265 22.97 -16.61 4.86
CA LYS A 265 21.74 -16.44 4.05
C LYS A 265 21.95 -16.86 2.58
N THR A 266 22.67 -17.95 2.35
CA THR A 266 22.99 -18.46 1.01
C THR A 266 22.78 -19.95 0.89
N TRP A 267 22.46 -20.39 -0.35
CA TRP A 267 22.44 -21.78 -0.75
C TRP A 267 23.85 -22.23 -1.18
N THR A 268 24.29 -23.36 -0.68
CA THR A 268 25.55 -23.94 -1.10
C THR A 268 25.37 -25.41 -1.53
N LEU A 269 26.10 -25.82 -2.55
CA LEU A 269 26.25 -27.22 -2.92
C LEU A 269 27.28 -27.95 -2.02
N ALA A 270 27.92 -27.22 -1.13
CA ALA A 270 28.85 -27.81 -0.16
C ALA A 270 28.09 -28.83 0.70
N ALA A 271 28.79 -29.89 1.09
CA ALA A 271 28.24 -30.90 1.98
C ALA A 271 27.59 -30.22 3.19
N CYS A 272 26.32 -30.49 3.43
CA CYS A 272 25.63 -29.98 4.60
C CYS A 272 26.46 -30.37 5.83
N PRO A 273 26.72 -29.43 6.74
CA PRO A 273 27.46 -29.77 7.95
C PRO A 273 26.65 -30.86 8.69
N VAL A 274 27.20 -32.05 8.68
CA VAL A 274 26.68 -33.17 9.48
C VAL A 274 27.06 -32.80 10.91
N ASN A 275 26.09 -32.38 11.71
CA ASN A 275 26.33 -32.31 13.15
C ASN A 275 26.48 -33.75 13.64
N LEU A 276 27.71 -34.26 13.60
CA LEU A 276 28.07 -35.45 14.34
C LEU A 276 27.95 -35.11 15.84
N ARG A 277 26.88 -35.59 16.47
CA ARG A 277 26.83 -35.77 17.91
C ARG A 277 27.47 -37.09 18.28
#